data_ea77e68b339b3ab41652a5c1b2fdd370
#
_entry.id   ea77e68b339b3ab41652a5c1b2fdd370
#
_cell.length_a   1.000
_cell.length_b   1.000
_cell.length_c   1.000
_cell.angle_alpha   90.00
_cell.angle_beta   90.00
_cell.angle_gamma   90.00
#
_symmetry.space_group_name_H-M   'P 1'
#
loop_
_entity.id
_entity.type
_entity.pdbx_description
1 polymer ?
#
loop_
_entity_poly.entity_id
_entity_poly.type
_entity_poly.pdbx_seq_one_letter_code
_entity_poly.pdbx_strand_id
1 'polypeptide(L)'
;FTSFRFENVSHPEILDISDLGVQDIIVGDVKYIDFSVIVKDLNGASDINNVNVSFSRKEIIRSNSSCNFVNFVNLITANYSCTVDIWYFDEPGLWNITAFANDTGNLQSANFNETFILSETIGVAHPFNLSWPTLFPGDENILSNVVLLLNNTGNANISVGNINITAINLLGQSDS
;
A
#
# COMPACT_ATOMS: atom_id res chain seq x y z
N PHE A 1 -45.81 -33.76 14.60
CA PHE A 1 -45.30 -33.42 13.28
C PHE A 1 -44.12 -32.51 13.47
N THR A 2 -42.90 -33.00 13.33
CA THR A 2 -41.68 -32.22 13.24
C THR A 2 -41.57 -31.71 11.81
N SER A 3 -41.82 -30.43 11.56
CA SER A 3 -41.58 -29.83 10.25
C SER A 3 -40.06 -29.72 10.05
N PHE A 4 -39.52 -30.47 9.10
CA PHE A 4 -38.18 -30.25 8.62
C PHE A 4 -38.17 -28.94 7.77
N ARG A 5 -37.56 -27.90 8.30
CA ARG A 5 -37.26 -26.69 7.54
C ARG A 5 -35.95 -26.94 6.80
N PHE A 6 -36.00 -27.06 5.50
CA PHE A 6 -34.78 -26.95 4.69
C PHE A 6 -34.38 -25.48 4.71
N GLU A 7 -33.37 -25.15 5.48
CA GLU A 7 -32.69 -23.86 5.31
C GLU A 7 -31.84 -23.98 4.05
N ASN A 8 -32.08 -23.10 3.10
CA ASN A 8 -31.26 -23.00 1.91
C ASN A 8 -29.97 -22.30 2.33
N VAL A 9 -28.96 -23.07 2.66
CA VAL A 9 -27.68 -22.56 3.13
C VAL A 9 -26.91 -22.10 1.88
N SER A 10 -26.74 -20.78 1.71
CA SER A 10 -26.02 -20.16 0.61
C SER A 10 -24.68 -19.64 1.12
N HIS A 11 -23.64 -19.79 0.34
CA HIS A 11 -22.36 -19.14 0.54
C HIS A 11 -22.43 -17.71 0.02
N PRO A 12 -21.75 -16.74 0.65
CA PRO A 12 -21.56 -15.43 0.05
C PRO A 12 -20.75 -15.57 -1.24
N GLU A 13 -20.95 -14.63 -2.16
CA GLU A 13 -20.29 -14.54 -3.44
C GLU A 13 -19.73 -13.13 -3.64
N ILE A 14 -18.44 -12.99 -3.94
CA ILE A 14 -17.88 -11.72 -4.38
C ILE A 14 -18.28 -11.50 -5.83
N LEU A 15 -18.97 -10.40 -6.11
CA LEU A 15 -19.44 -10.07 -7.47
C LEU A 15 -18.46 -9.18 -8.21
N ASP A 16 -17.81 -8.26 -7.45
CA ASP A 16 -16.96 -7.24 -8.07
C ASP A 16 -15.96 -6.66 -7.06
N ILE A 17 -14.81 -6.26 -7.58
CA ILE A 17 -13.84 -5.41 -6.92
C ILE A 17 -13.63 -4.20 -7.84
N SER A 18 -13.77 -2.98 -7.31
CA SER A 18 -13.57 -1.78 -8.14
C SER A 18 -12.15 -1.74 -8.71
N ASP A 19 -12.04 -1.37 -10.00
CA ASP A 19 -10.77 -1.26 -10.69
C ASP A 19 -9.84 -0.24 -9.99
N LEU A 20 -8.63 -0.67 -9.65
CA LEU A 20 -7.60 0.17 -9.06
C LEU A 20 -6.66 0.80 -10.10
N GLY A 21 -6.66 0.30 -11.32
CA GLY A 21 -5.81 0.79 -12.41
C GLY A 21 -4.32 0.80 -12.06
N VAL A 22 -3.69 1.96 -12.25
CA VAL A 22 -2.28 2.21 -11.89
C VAL A 22 -2.24 3.01 -10.60
N GLN A 23 -1.44 2.55 -9.65
CA GLN A 23 -1.22 3.18 -8.37
C GLN A 23 0.23 3.64 -8.23
N ASP A 24 0.44 4.87 -7.77
CA ASP A 24 1.76 5.38 -7.38
C ASP A 24 1.97 5.20 -5.90
N ILE A 25 3.22 5.05 -5.46
CA ILE A 25 3.58 5.10 -4.03
C ILE A 25 3.59 6.55 -3.52
N ILE A 26 3.60 6.71 -2.19
CA ILE A 26 4.02 7.96 -1.53
C ILE A 26 5.48 7.80 -1.14
N VAL A 27 6.36 8.62 -1.72
CA VAL A 27 7.81 8.54 -1.48
C VAL A 27 8.14 8.68 0.00
N GLY A 28 8.78 7.66 0.56
CA GLY A 28 9.19 7.63 1.97
C GLY A 28 8.07 7.38 2.98
N ASP A 29 6.85 7.09 2.52
CA ASP A 29 5.68 6.93 3.39
C ASP A 29 4.79 5.76 2.95
N VAL A 30 3.73 5.50 3.71
CA VAL A 30 2.69 4.53 3.41
C VAL A 30 1.57 5.18 2.60
N LYS A 31 1.08 4.47 1.60
CA LYS A 31 -0.13 4.83 0.86
C LYS A 31 -1.27 3.90 1.24
N TYR A 32 -2.40 4.48 1.58
CA TYR A 32 -3.67 3.79 1.82
C TYR A 32 -4.43 3.71 0.50
N ILE A 33 -4.69 2.51 0.00
CA ILE A 33 -5.47 2.28 -1.21
C ILE A 33 -6.87 1.86 -0.81
N ASP A 34 -7.83 2.74 -1.10
CA ASP A 34 -9.25 2.52 -0.84
C ASP A 34 -9.94 2.00 -2.09
N PHE A 35 -10.80 1.00 -1.92
CA PHE A 35 -11.59 0.42 -3.00
C PHE A 35 -12.85 -0.25 -2.47
N SER A 36 -13.79 -0.55 -3.36
CA SER A 36 -15.04 -1.20 -3.01
C SER A 36 -15.07 -2.67 -3.42
N VAL A 37 -15.76 -3.46 -2.62
CA VAL A 37 -16.06 -4.87 -2.88
C VAL A 37 -17.56 -5.08 -2.80
N ILE A 38 -18.15 -5.63 -3.85
CA ILE A 38 -19.56 -5.96 -3.92
C ILE A 38 -19.74 -7.44 -3.60
N VAL A 39 -20.54 -7.72 -2.58
CA VAL A 39 -20.79 -9.08 -2.08
C VAL A 39 -22.28 -9.38 -2.14
N LYS A 40 -22.61 -10.58 -2.57
CA LYS A 40 -23.98 -11.11 -2.63
C LYS A 40 -24.11 -12.32 -1.71
N ASP A 41 -25.23 -12.41 -0.99
CA ASP A 41 -25.64 -13.59 -0.26
C ASP A 41 -27.13 -13.84 -0.49
N LEU A 42 -27.49 -15.07 -0.93
CA LEU A 42 -28.89 -15.40 -1.21
C LEU A 42 -29.75 -15.56 0.04
N ASN A 43 -29.14 -15.74 1.21
CA ASN A 43 -29.82 -15.72 2.50
C ASN A 43 -30.18 -14.30 2.96
N GLY A 44 -29.56 -13.30 2.34
CA GLY A 44 -29.75 -11.88 2.58
C GLY A 44 -28.43 -11.15 2.75
N ALA A 45 -28.35 -9.94 2.26
CA ALA A 45 -27.14 -9.11 2.40
C ALA A 45 -26.72 -8.86 3.87
N SER A 46 -27.67 -8.94 4.81
CA SER A 46 -27.42 -8.84 6.26
C SER A 46 -26.78 -10.09 6.87
N ASP A 47 -26.73 -11.20 6.13
CA ASP A 47 -26.07 -12.43 6.57
C ASP A 47 -24.55 -12.40 6.34
N ILE A 48 -24.06 -11.50 5.50
CA ILE A 48 -22.63 -11.29 5.28
C ILE A 48 -22.01 -10.75 6.58
N ASN A 49 -21.10 -11.54 7.15
CA ASN A 49 -20.47 -11.24 8.42
C ASN A 49 -19.17 -10.44 8.26
N ASN A 50 -18.31 -10.85 7.32
CA ASN A 50 -17.01 -10.20 7.12
C ASN A 50 -16.55 -10.32 5.67
N VAL A 51 -15.80 -9.31 5.23
CA VAL A 51 -15.12 -9.26 3.92
C VAL A 51 -13.64 -9.00 4.15
N ASN A 52 -12.80 -9.86 3.60
CA ASN A 52 -11.35 -9.78 3.71
C ASN A 52 -10.74 -9.56 2.35
N VAL A 53 -9.65 -8.79 2.31
CA VAL A 53 -8.91 -8.50 1.09
C VAL A 53 -7.42 -8.61 1.34
N SER A 54 -6.68 -8.99 0.30
CA SER A 54 -5.23 -8.98 0.31
C SER A 54 -4.68 -8.57 -1.05
N PHE A 55 -3.58 -7.82 -1.02
CA PHE A 55 -2.73 -7.58 -2.18
C PHE A 55 -1.51 -8.49 -2.07
N SER A 56 -1.11 -9.10 -3.17
CA SER A 56 0.06 -9.98 -3.17
C SER A 56 0.90 -9.80 -4.43
N ARG A 57 2.22 -9.85 -4.23
CA ARG A 57 3.22 -9.88 -5.28
C ARG A 57 4.42 -10.70 -4.80
N LYS A 58 4.76 -11.78 -5.52
CA LYS A 58 5.77 -12.76 -5.08
C LYS A 58 5.48 -13.24 -3.64
N GLU A 59 6.40 -12.96 -2.71
CA GLU A 59 6.27 -13.35 -1.29
C GLU A 59 5.70 -12.21 -0.40
N ILE A 60 5.45 -11.04 -0.98
CA ILE A 60 4.91 -9.89 -0.25
C ILE A 60 3.39 -10.00 -0.21
N ILE A 61 2.81 -9.88 0.97
CA ILE A 61 1.36 -9.82 1.19
C ILE A 61 1.05 -8.58 2.03
N ARG A 62 0.04 -7.81 1.58
CA ARG A 62 -0.59 -6.70 2.30
C ARG A 62 -2.07 -7.02 2.44
N SER A 63 -2.64 -6.92 3.63
CA SER A 63 -4.01 -7.38 3.83
C SER A 63 -4.79 -6.49 4.78
N ASN A 64 -6.10 -6.46 4.56
CA ASN A 64 -7.09 -5.99 5.53
C ASN A 64 -8.03 -7.16 5.86
N SER A 65 -8.11 -7.53 7.12
CA SER A 65 -8.91 -8.66 7.60
C SER A 65 -10.39 -8.32 7.81
N SER A 66 -10.80 -7.06 7.65
CA SER A 66 -12.19 -6.64 7.85
C SER A 66 -12.45 -5.33 7.13
N CYS A 67 -13.12 -5.42 5.97
CA CYS A 67 -13.61 -4.25 5.25
C CYS A 67 -14.83 -3.65 5.96
N ASN A 68 -15.07 -2.36 5.77
CA ASN A 68 -16.19 -1.65 6.38
C ASN A 68 -17.45 -1.78 5.54
N PHE A 69 -18.57 -2.15 6.13
CA PHE A 69 -19.87 -2.09 5.49
C PHE A 69 -20.21 -0.62 5.12
N VAL A 70 -20.64 -0.42 3.88
CA VAL A 70 -21.07 0.91 3.39
C VAL A 70 -22.58 0.99 3.31
N ASN A 71 -23.20 0.14 2.50
CA ASN A 71 -24.65 0.12 2.31
C ASN A 71 -25.13 -1.19 1.67
N PHE A 72 -26.42 -1.45 1.83
CA PHE A 72 -27.10 -2.48 1.02
C PHE A 72 -27.38 -1.92 -0.39
N VAL A 73 -26.93 -2.65 -1.41
CA VAL A 73 -27.28 -2.36 -2.82
C VAL A 73 -28.71 -2.83 -3.10
N ASN A 74 -29.06 -4.00 -2.54
CA ASN A 74 -30.41 -4.57 -2.55
C ASN A 74 -30.55 -5.58 -1.40
N LEU A 75 -31.62 -6.39 -1.39
CA LEU A 75 -31.93 -7.33 -0.30
C LEU A 75 -30.87 -8.44 -0.11
N ILE A 76 -30.14 -8.77 -1.15
CA ILE A 76 -29.14 -9.85 -1.16
C ILE A 76 -27.72 -9.39 -1.49
N THR A 77 -27.50 -8.09 -1.69
CA THR A 77 -26.19 -7.55 -2.12
C THR A 77 -25.81 -6.34 -1.28
N ALA A 78 -24.58 -6.33 -0.81
CA ALA A 78 -24.00 -5.24 -0.02
C ALA A 78 -22.69 -4.74 -0.64
N ASN A 79 -22.39 -3.47 -0.38
CA ASN A 79 -21.13 -2.82 -0.73
C ASN A 79 -20.28 -2.63 0.52
N TYR A 80 -19.00 -2.95 0.39
CA TYR A 80 -17.98 -2.81 1.42
C TYR A 80 -16.85 -1.90 0.93
N SER A 81 -16.32 -1.07 1.81
CA SER A 81 -15.11 -0.28 1.58
C SER A 81 -13.93 -0.97 2.25
N CYS A 82 -12.90 -1.25 1.48
CA CYS A 82 -11.67 -1.88 1.92
C CYS A 82 -10.52 -0.91 1.75
N THR A 83 -9.57 -0.92 2.69
CA THR A 83 -8.34 -0.12 2.63
C THR A 83 -7.16 -1.06 2.83
N VAL A 84 -6.20 -1.04 1.93
CA VAL A 84 -4.95 -1.82 2.06
C VAL A 84 -3.75 -0.89 1.93
N ASP A 85 -2.79 -1.08 2.82
CA ASP A 85 -1.57 -0.28 2.88
C ASP A 85 -0.55 -0.78 1.86
N ILE A 86 0.04 0.15 1.10
CA ILE A 86 1.21 -0.07 0.26
C ILE A 86 2.33 0.83 0.75
N TRP A 87 3.50 0.25 0.98
CA TRP A 87 4.67 0.95 1.47
C TRP A 87 5.54 1.45 0.32
N TYR A 88 6.26 2.55 0.55
CA TYR A 88 7.15 3.15 -0.46
C TYR A 88 8.22 2.19 -1.01
N PHE A 89 8.56 1.11 -0.30
CA PHE A 89 9.54 0.10 -0.69
C PHE A 89 8.91 -1.16 -1.30
N ASP A 90 7.57 -1.20 -1.48
CA ASP A 90 6.90 -2.33 -2.12
C ASP A 90 7.25 -2.39 -3.61
N GLU A 91 7.60 -3.59 -4.09
CA GLU A 91 8.08 -3.78 -5.46
C GLU A 91 7.10 -3.28 -6.52
N PRO A 92 7.55 -2.49 -7.53
CA PRO A 92 6.70 -2.05 -8.62
C PRO A 92 6.30 -3.20 -9.54
N GLY A 93 5.20 -3.03 -10.27
CA GLY A 93 4.68 -3.95 -11.28
C GLY A 93 3.31 -4.51 -10.92
N LEU A 94 2.94 -5.66 -11.49
CA LEU A 94 1.61 -6.25 -11.35
C LEU A 94 1.44 -6.89 -9.96
N TRP A 95 0.39 -6.46 -9.26
CA TRP A 95 -0.07 -7.00 -7.97
C TRP A 95 -1.40 -7.70 -8.13
N ASN A 96 -1.58 -8.83 -7.46
CA ASN A 96 -2.87 -9.52 -7.38
C ASN A 96 -3.67 -8.98 -6.20
N ILE A 97 -4.97 -8.82 -6.40
CA ILE A 97 -5.96 -8.56 -5.36
C ILE A 97 -6.73 -9.86 -5.15
N THR A 98 -6.85 -10.29 -3.91
CA THR A 98 -7.71 -11.43 -3.56
C THR A 98 -8.70 -10.98 -2.50
N ALA A 99 -9.99 -11.18 -2.76
CA ALA A 99 -11.06 -10.94 -1.80
C ALA A 99 -11.82 -12.23 -1.51
N PHE A 100 -12.29 -12.36 -0.27
CA PHE A 100 -13.25 -13.38 0.12
C PHE A 100 -14.15 -12.86 1.24
N ALA A 101 -15.33 -13.46 1.36
CA ALA A 101 -16.31 -13.11 2.37
C ALA A 101 -16.74 -14.35 3.15
N ASN A 102 -17.21 -14.18 4.37
CA ASN A 102 -17.92 -15.19 5.11
C ASN A 102 -19.25 -14.64 5.65
N ASP A 103 -20.22 -15.54 5.79
CA ASP A 103 -21.52 -15.26 6.38
C ASP A 103 -21.53 -15.48 7.92
N THR A 104 -22.69 -15.24 8.54
CA THR A 104 -22.90 -15.50 9.98
C THR A 104 -22.84 -16.98 10.33
N GLY A 105 -23.05 -17.88 9.38
CA GLY A 105 -22.90 -19.34 9.51
C GLY A 105 -21.46 -19.83 9.33
N ASN A 106 -20.47 -18.93 9.08
CA ASN A 106 -19.08 -19.23 8.74
C ASN A 106 -18.89 -19.96 7.39
N LEU A 107 -19.85 -19.89 6.50
CA LEU A 107 -19.63 -20.34 5.13
C LEU A 107 -18.85 -19.27 4.38
N GLN A 108 -17.92 -19.72 3.55
CA GLN A 108 -16.98 -18.82 2.87
C GLN A 108 -17.27 -18.79 1.37
N SER A 109 -17.07 -17.61 0.77
CA SER A 109 -17.02 -17.45 -0.69
C SER A 109 -15.82 -18.16 -1.27
N ALA A 110 -15.86 -18.44 -2.58
CA ALA A 110 -14.63 -18.63 -3.33
C ALA A 110 -13.80 -17.34 -3.32
N ASN A 111 -12.48 -17.46 -3.53
CA ASN A 111 -11.62 -16.31 -3.74
C ASN A 111 -12.00 -15.63 -5.06
N PHE A 112 -12.15 -14.31 -5.01
CA PHE A 112 -12.28 -13.47 -6.18
C PHE A 112 -10.96 -12.73 -6.39
N ASN A 113 -10.44 -12.76 -7.61
CA ASN A 113 -9.12 -12.21 -7.92
C ASN A 113 -9.22 -11.14 -9.00
N GLU A 114 -8.54 -10.04 -8.75
CA GLU A 114 -8.31 -8.92 -9.65
C GLU A 114 -6.84 -8.52 -9.60
N THR A 115 -6.45 -7.51 -10.38
CA THR A 115 -5.08 -7.03 -10.42
C THR A 115 -5.03 -5.50 -10.52
N PHE A 116 -3.89 -4.94 -10.07
CA PHE A 116 -3.54 -3.53 -10.32
C PHE A 116 -2.03 -3.42 -10.60
N ILE A 117 -1.61 -2.28 -11.11
CA ILE A 117 -0.20 -1.99 -11.36
C ILE A 117 0.28 -0.98 -10.31
N LEU A 118 1.34 -1.34 -9.59
CA LEU A 118 2.09 -0.38 -8.79
C LEU A 118 3.21 0.19 -9.65
N SER A 119 3.22 1.51 -9.84
CA SER A 119 4.21 2.17 -10.70
C SER A 119 5.59 2.19 -10.06
N GLU A 120 6.61 2.26 -10.91
CA GLU A 120 7.98 2.45 -10.50
C GLU A 120 8.22 3.93 -10.18
N THR A 121 8.77 4.20 -8.98
CA THR A 121 9.03 5.56 -8.50
C THR A 121 10.42 5.65 -7.88
N ILE A 122 11.24 6.58 -8.35
CA ILE A 122 12.54 6.90 -7.76
C ILE A 122 12.33 7.98 -6.69
N GLY A 123 12.89 7.77 -5.52
CA GLY A 123 12.90 8.75 -4.44
C GLY A 123 14.22 8.72 -3.70
N VAL A 124 14.78 9.90 -3.38
CA VAL A 124 16.00 10.04 -2.59
C VAL A 124 15.77 11.06 -1.49
N ALA A 125 15.99 10.66 -0.26
CA ALA A 125 16.08 11.58 0.87
C ALA A 125 17.54 11.85 1.23
N HIS A 126 17.83 13.10 1.56
CA HIS A 126 19.15 13.57 2.01
C HIS A 126 19.00 14.58 3.16
N PRO A 127 20.03 14.83 3.97
CA PRO A 127 19.98 15.87 4.98
C PRO A 127 19.83 17.25 4.31
N PHE A 128 19.04 18.14 4.92
CA PHE A 128 18.74 19.45 4.36
C PHE A 128 20.01 20.32 4.26
N ASN A 129 20.90 20.25 5.26
CA ASN A 129 22.14 21.02 5.32
C ASN A 129 23.29 20.14 5.77
N LEU A 130 24.46 20.40 5.19
CA LEU A 130 25.76 19.98 5.76
C LEU A 130 26.38 21.20 6.43
N SER A 131 26.89 21.00 7.62
CA SER A 131 27.63 22.04 8.40
C SER A 131 28.95 21.50 8.90
N TRP A 132 29.90 22.39 9.09
CA TRP A 132 31.19 22.08 9.64
C TRP A 132 31.44 22.95 10.89
N PRO A 133 32.34 22.55 11.78
CA PRO A 133 32.83 23.44 12.83
C PRO A 133 33.55 24.65 12.20
N THR A 134 33.91 25.61 13.02
CA THR A 134 34.75 26.72 12.55
C THR A 134 36.04 26.18 11.94
N LEU A 135 36.34 26.56 10.71
CA LEU A 135 37.52 26.13 9.96
C LEU A 135 38.54 27.27 9.94
N PHE A 136 39.83 26.93 10.03
CA PHE A 136 40.92 27.86 9.89
C PHE A 136 41.73 27.58 8.65
N PRO A 137 42.48 28.58 8.12
CA PRO A 137 43.38 28.37 7.00
C PRO A 137 44.41 27.27 7.29
N GLY A 138 44.45 26.25 6.44
CA GLY A 138 45.33 25.09 6.58
C GLY A 138 44.68 23.87 7.25
N ASP A 139 43.43 23.94 7.68
CA ASP A 139 42.70 22.80 8.21
C ASP A 139 42.43 21.79 7.06
N GLU A 140 42.71 20.52 7.33
CA GLU A 140 42.53 19.43 6.39
C GLU A 140 41.74 18.28 7.04
N ASN A 141 40.93 17.56 6.24
CA ASN A 141 40.21 16.35 6.66
C ASN A 141 39.19 16.58 7.80
N ILE A 142 38.68 17.80 7.92
CA ILE A 142 37.67 18.11 8.94
C ILE A 142 36.32 17.52 8.53
N LEU A 143 35.77 16.69 9.40
CA LEU A 143 34.48 16.06 9.19
C LEU A 143 33.33 17.07 9.36
N SER A 144 32.28 16.91 8.57
CA SER A 144 31.05 17.66 8.77
C SER A 144 30.36 17.28 10.09
N ASN A 145 29.62 18.19 10.69
CA ASN A 145 28.80 17.93 11.88
C ASN A 145 27.64 16.98 11.61
N VAL A 146 27.22 16.86 10.32
CA VAL A 146 26.13 15.99 9.85
C VAL A 146 26.68 15.11 8.74
N VAL A 147 26.45 13.81 8.86
CA VAL A 147 26.84 12.86 7.81
C VAL A 147 25.91 13.03 6.60
N LEU A 148 26.48 13.05 5.40
CA LEU A 148 25.70 12.94 4.18
C LEU A 148 25.15 11.53 4.05
N LEU A 149 23.90 11.33 4.46
CA LEU A 149 23.18 10.07 4.30
C LEU A 149 22.20 10.21 3.14
N LEU A 150 22.29 9.33 2.16
CA LEU A 150 21.34 9.21 1.06
C LEU A 150 20.51 7.96 1.26
N ASN A 151 19.19 8.14 1.42
CA ASN A 151 18.25 7.05 1.56
C ASN A 151 17.41 6.91 0.28
N ASN A 152 17.31 5.69 -0.25
CA ASN A 152 16.30 5.40 -1.26
C ASN A 152 14.93 5.37 -0.58
N THR A 153 14.05 6.28 -0.94
CA THR A 153 12.69 6.42 -0.43
C THR A 153 11.63 6.12 -1.48
N GLY A 154 12.05 5.60 -2.64
CA GLY A 154 11.19 5.08 -3.69
C GLY A 154 11.20 3.55 -3.73
N ASN A 155 10.43 2.97 -4.64
CA ASN A 155 10.38 1.51 -4.87
C ASN A 155 11.24 1.06 -6.06
N ALA A 156 11.98 1.97 -6.67
CA ALA A 156 12.91 1.68 -7.74
C ALA A 156 14.36 1.65 -7.27
N ASN A 157 15.17 0.82 -7.89
CA ASN A 157 16.61 0.82 -7.67
C ASN A 157 17.26 2.04 -8.34
N ILE A 158 18.12 2.72 -7.62
CA ILE A 158 18.93 3.80 -8.18
C ILE A 158 20.20 3.16 -8.76
N SER A 159 20.28 3.14 -10.09
CA SER A 159 21.41 2.53 -10.77
C SER A 159 22.73 3.29 -10.54
N VAL A 160 23.86 2.58 -10.64
CA VAL A 160 25.20 3.17 -10.57
C VAL A 160 25.34 4.31 -11.57
N GLY A 161 25.86 5.45 -11.11
CA GLY A 161 26.06 6.66 -11.94
C GLY A 161 24.87 7.64 -11.99
N ASN A 162 23.72 7.27 -11.41
CA ASN A 162 22.55 8.16 -11.37
C ASN A 162 22.56 9.15 -10.20
N ILE A 163 23.50 8.98 -9.24
CA ILE A 163 23.75 9.96 -8.19
C ILE A 163 25.10 10.61 -8.45
N ASN A 164 25.09 11.93 -8.64
CA ASN A 164 26.29 12.74 -8.77
C ASN A 164 26.36 13.75 -7.62
N ILE A 165 27.45 13.72 -6.86
CA ILE A 165 27.70 14.65 -5.76
C ILE A 165 28.84 15.55 -6.19
N THR A 166 28.55 16.85 -6.34
CA THR A 166 29.53 17.86 -6.70
C THR A 166 29.76 18.80 -5.52
N ALA A 167 31.02 18.93 -5.12
CA ALA A 167 31.43 19.94 -4.17
C ALA A 167 32.07 21.14 -4.88
N ILE A 168 31.81 22.33 -4.39
CA ILE A 168 32.48 23.56 -4.82
C ILE A 168 33.43 24.01 -3.71
N ASN A 169 34.49 24.73 -4.10
CA ASN A 169 35.41 25.31 -3.12
C ASN A 169 34.70 26.27 -2.15
N LEU A 170 34.97 26.15 -0.88
CA LEU A 170 34.54 27.13 0.09
C LEU A 170 35.29 28.44 -0.18
N LEU A 171 34.55 29.51 -0.42
CA LEU A 171 35.12 30.85 -0.49
C LEU A 171 35.17 31.42 0.93
N GLY A 172 36.38 31.79 1.41
CA GLY A 172 36.53 32.49 2.67
C GLY A 172 35.81 33.83 2.61
N GLN A 173 35.27 34.30 3.75
CA GLN A 173 34.87 35.69 3.89
C GLN A 173 36.11 36.54 3.85
N SER A 174 36.22 37.47 2.91
CA SER A 174 37.21 38.53 3.03
C SER A 174 36.73 39.52 4.10
N ASP A 175 37.46 39.64 5.19
CA ASP A 175 37.26 40.76 6.08
C ASP A 175 37.49 42.06 5.32
N SER A 176 36.43 42.88 5.25
CA SER A 176 36.47 44.23 4.65
C SER A 176 36.87 45.25 5.67
#